data_3df3843752e5f5710361516ed2a054ca
#
_entry.id   3df3843752e5f5710361516ed2a054ca
#
_cell.length_a   1.000
_cell.length_b   1.000
_cell.length_c   1.000
_cell.angle_alpha   90.00
_cell.angle_beta   90.00
_cell.angle_gamma   90.00
#
_symmetry.space_group_name_H-M   'P 1'
#
loop_
_entity.id
_entity.type
_entity.pdbx_description
1 polymer ?
#
loop_
_entity_poly.entity_id
_entity_poly.type
_entity_poly.pdbx_seq_one_letter_code
_entity_poly.pdbx_strand_id
1 'polypeptide(L)'
;IMFVLEKIPLGVTSMIVCIGLVVTGVLDVKTAFAGFIDSNVILFVSMFIVGGALFETGMANKIGGIVTKFAKTERMLIIAIMVIVGLMSGVLSNTGTAAVLIPVVIGIAAKSGYKRSRLLMPLVFAAAMGGNLSLIGAPGNLIAQSALQEIDMKFGFFEYAIVGLPILIVGILFYATIGYKLLPNHDVKDEGAFDTEKDFSDVPAWKQWLSLIILVLTLLAMIFEDKIGIKLCISGGIGALLLILTGVISEKDALKSIDLKTIFLFGGTLSLAAALQETGAGELIANKVIGTLGENPSPYILTFVVFILCCILTNFMSNTA
;
A
#
# COMPACT_ATOMS: atom_id res chain seq x y z
N ILE A 1 2.03 20.88 -9.95
CA ILE A 1 3.43 21.04 -10.40
C ILE A 1 4.40 20.52 -9.33
N MET A 2 4.29 20.93 -8.04
CA MET A 2 5.20 20.49 -6.95
C MET A 2 5.14 18.97 -6.73
N PHE A 3 3.96 18.36 -6.71
CA PHE A 3 3.79 16.90 -6.62
C PHE A 3 4.34 16.14 -7.84
N VAL A 4 4.34 16.76 -9.03
CA VAL A 4 4.87 16.16 -10.26
C VAL A 4 6.39 16.23 -10.34
N LEU A 5 6.96 17.38 -9.94
CA LEU A 5 8.41 17.60 -10.06
C LEU A 5 9.22 16.90 -8.97
N GLU A 6 8.62 16.55 -7.85
CA GLU A 6 9.21 15.91 -6.67
C GLU A 6 10.56 16.50 -6.20
N LYS A 7 10.82 17.78 -6.55
CA LYS A 7 12.03 18.49 -6.11
C LYS A 7 12.03 18.80 -4.61
N ILE A 8 10.85 18.83 -4.01
CA ILE A 8 10.63 19.04 -2.58
C ILE A 8 9.98 17.76 -2.05
N PRO A 9 10.37 17.29 -0.84
CA PRO A 9 9.73 16.13 -0.24
C PRO A 9 8.21 16.25 -0.21
N LEU A 10 7.50 15.18 -0.58
CA LEU A 10 6.03 15.20 -0.73
C LEU A 10 5.30 15.66 0.55
N GLY A 11 5.79 15.28 1.74
CA GLY A 11 5.24 15.74 2.99
C GLY A 11 5.33 17.26 3.18
N VAL A 12 6.47 17.86 2.77
CA VAL A 12 6.65 19.32 2.81
C VAL A 12 5.73 19.99 1.79
N THR A 13 5.62 19.43 0.59
CA THR A 13 4.68 19.94 -0.44
C THR A 13 3.25 19.93 0.07
N SER A 14 2.82 18.88 0.74
CA SER A 14 1.48 18.78 1.34
C SER A 14 1.24 19.86 2.39
N MET A 15 2.22 20.12 3.26
CA MET A 15 2.12 21.20 4.25
C MET A 15 2.08 22.58 3.60
N ILE A 16 2.87 22.81 2.54
CA ILE A 16 2.81 24.07 1.78
C ILE A 16 1.43 24.27 1.17
N VAL A 17 0.80 23.21 0.64
CA VAL A 17 -0.57 23.28 0.10
C VAL A 17 -1.56 23.65 1.19
N CYS A 18 -1.58 22.95 2.32
CA CYS A 18 -2.51 23.22 3.41
C CYS A 18 -2.37 24.65 3.92
N ILE A 19 -1.13 25.10 4.21
CA ILE A 19 -0.85 26.45 4.70
C ILE A 19 -1.22 27.50 3.62
N GLY A 20 -0.87 27.24 2.36
CA GLY A 20 -1.19 28.13 1.26
C GLY A 20 -2.69 28.35 1.07
N LEU A 21 -3.50 27.29 1.19
CA LEU A 21 -4.96 27.37 1.10
C LEU A 21 -5.57 28.18 2.25
N VAL A 22 -4.98 28.10 3.43
CA VAL A 22 -5.42 28.94 4.57
C VAL A 22 -4.99 30.40 4.38
N VAL A 23 -3.74 30.66 4.03
CA VAL A 23 -3.21 32.03 3.85
C VAL A 23 -3.91 32.77 2.72
N THR A 24 -4.30 32.06 1.66
CA THR A 24 -5.05 32.65 0.53
C THR A 24 -6.54 32.80 0.83
N GLY A 25 -7.03 32.33 1.98
CA GLY A 25 -8.45 32.43 2.37
C GLY A 25 -9.37 31.48 1.59
N VAL A 26 -8.83 30.49 0.90
CA VAL A 26 -9.61 29.46 0.18
C VAL A 26 -10.29 28.50 1.16
N LEU A 27 -9.56 28.10 2.21
CA LEU A 27 -10.07 27.23 3.26
C LEU A 27 -9.83 27.85 4.64
N ASP A 28 -10.69 27.55 5.60
CA ASP A 28 -10.40 27.81 7.01
C ASP A 28 -9.40 26.75 7.56
N VAL A 29 -8.78 27.04 8.70
CA VAL A 29 -7.75 26.17 9.30
C VAL A 29 -8.29 24.76 9.57
N LYS A 30 -9.54 24.67 10.08
CA LYS A 30 -10.14 23.39 10.42
C LYS A 30 -10.31 22.50 9.19
N THR A 31 -10.84 23.04 8.12
CA THR A 31 -11.06 22.32 6.85
C THR A 31 -9.74 21.97 6.16
N ALA A 32 -8.77 22.90 6.13
CA ALA A 32 -7.46 22.68 5.54
C ALA A 32 -6.66 21.54 6.21
N PHE A 33 -6.87 21.28 7.50
CA PHE A 33 -6.17 20.22 8.23
C PHE A 33 -7.06 19.03 8.61
N ALA A 34 -8.35 19.03 8.22
CA ALA A 34 -9.28 17.95 8.51
C ALA A 34 -8.79 16.59 7.98
N GLY A 35 -8.13 16.59 6.82
CA GLY A 35 -7.58 15.40 6.21
C GLY A 35 -6.57 14.63 7.09
N PHE A 36 -5.90 15.30 8.04
CA PHE A 36 -4.94 14.63 8.94
C PHE A 36 -5.62 13.84 10.08
N ILE A 37 -6.88 14.13 10.37
CA ILE A 37 -7.69 13.41 11.37
C ILE A 37 -8.80 12.57 10.74
N ASP A 38 -8.74 12.37 9.43
CA ASP A 38 -9.67 11.50 8.72
C ASP A 38 -9.56 10.05 9.24
N SER A 39 -10.69 9.34 9.27
CA SER A 39 -10.77 7.96 9.77
C SER A 39 -9.85 7.00 9.01
N ASN A 40 -9.63 7.25 7.72
CA ASN A 40 -8.73 6.45 6.90
C ASN A 40 -7.25 6.72 7.23
N VAL A 41 -6.89 7.95 7.65
CA VAL A 41 -5.55 8.25 8.15
C VAL A 41 -5.28 7.52 9.47
N ILE A 42 -6.25 7.52 10.39
CA ILE A 42 -6.14 6.77 11.65
C ILE A 42 -6.00 5.27 11.36
N LEU A 43 -6.73 4.75 10.38
CA LEU A 43 -6.62 3.37 9.92
C LEU A 43 -5.21 3.09 9.37
N PHE A 44 -4.64 3.97 8.54
CA PHE A 44 -3.27 3.83 8.03
C PHE A 44 -2.24 3.75 9.14
N VAL A 45 -2.26 4.72 10.07
CA VAL A 45 -1.34 4.73 11.21
C VAL A 45 -1.41 3.42 11.97
N SER A 46 -2.62 2.94 12.24
CA SER A 46 -2.84 1.68 12.94
C SER A 46 -2.29 0.48 12.16
N MET A 47 -2.55 0.41 10.86
CA MET A 47 -2.11 -0.71 10.03
C MET A 47 -0.61 -0.68 9.75
N PHE A 48 0.04 0.49 9.70
CA PHE A 48 1.49 0.57 9.67
C PHE A 48 2.12 -0.03 10.94
N ILE A 49 1.52 0.19 12.11
CA ILE A 49 2.00 -0.41 13.37
C ILE A 49 1.76 -1.92 13.36
N VAL A 50 0.56 -2.37 12.99
CA VAL A 50 0.21 -3.79 12.95
C VAL A 50 1.08 -4.55 11.93
N GLY A 51 1.25 -3.99 10.73
CA GLY A 51 2.15 -4.53 9.71
C GLY A 51 3.61 -4.49 10.14
N GLY A 52 4.04 -3.36 10.71
CA GLY A 52 5.39 -3.16 11.25
C GLY A 52 5.77 -4.19 12.30
N ALA A 53 4.83 -4.62 13.13
CA ALA A 53 5.06 -5.65 14.13
C ALA A 53 5.45 -7.00 13.52
N LEU A 54 4.87 -7.39 12.37
CA LEU A 54 5.28 -8.61 11.66
C LEU A 54 6.72 -8.50 11.13
N PHE A 55 7.11 -7.29 10.73
CA PHE A 55 8.44 -7.03 10.22
C PHE A 55 9.47 -7.00 11.36
N GLU A 56 9.18 -6.28 12.44
CA GLU A 56 10.08 -6.16 13.59
C GLU A 56 10.23 -7.47 14.37
N THR A 57 9.23 -8.34 14.37
CA THR A 57 9.32 -9.68 15.00
C THR A 57 9.98 -10.73 14.10
N GLY A 58 10.21 -10.43 12.81
CA GLY A 58 10.73 -11.39 11.84
C GLY A 58 9.72 -12.44 11.37
N MET A 59 8.43 -12.31 11.75
CA MET A 59 7.39 -13.24 11.29
C MET A 59 7.19 -13.18 9.77
N ALA A 60 7.29 -11.99 9.17
CA ALA A 60 7.24 -11.81 7.71
C ALA A 60 8.36 -12.59 7.02
N ASN A 61 9.58 -12.60 7.58
CA ASN A 61 10.71 -13.38 7.06
C ASN A 61 10.46 -14.89 7.13
N LYS A 62 9.84 -15.37 8.23
CA LYS A 62 9.44 -16.78 8.34
C LYS A 62 8.41 -17.17 7.28
N ILE A 63 7.40 -16.33 7.06
CA ILE A 63 6.39 -16.55 6.01
C ILE A 63 7.07 -16.57 4.63
N GLY A 64 7.95 -15.60 4.34
CA GLY A 64 8.73 -15.56 3.10
C GLY A 64 9.63 -16.79 2.93
N GLY A 65 10.24 -17.29 3.99
CA GLY A 65 11.10 -18.49 3.97
C GLY A 65 10.37 -19.80 3.64
N ILE A 66 9.05 -19.84 3.76
CA ILE A 66 8.24 -21.01 3.36
C ILE A 66 8.36 -21.28 1.85
N VAL A 67 8.59 -20.22 1.05
CA VAL A 67 8.75 -20.31 -0.41
C VAL A 67 9.78 -21.36 -0.83
N THR A 68 10.92 -21.43 -0.12
CA THR A 68 12.02 -22.33 -0.48
C THR A 68 11.66 -23.80 -0.36
N LYS A 69 10.68 -24.15 0.49
CA LYS A 69 10.29 -25.54 0.72
C LYS A 69 9.50 -26.14 -0.44
N PHE A 70 8.84 -25.32 -1.24
CA PHE A 70 7.93 -25.77 -2.30
C PHE A 70 8.49 -25.62 -3.72
N ALA A 71 9.57 -24.87 -3.91
CA ALA A 71 10.08 -24.52 -5.22
C ALA A 71 11.31 -25.36 -5.61
N LYS A 72 11.12 -26.32 -6.51
CA LYS A 72 12.20 -27.16 -7.08
C LYS A 72 12.82 -26.56 -8.36
N THR A 73 12.18 -25.58 -8.98
CA THR A 73 12.63 -24.93 -10.21
C THR A 73 12.52 -23.43 -10.08
N GLU A 74 13.31 -22.67 -10.86
CA GLU A 74 13.25 -21.20 -10.88
C GLU A 74 11.83 -20.70 -11.13
N ARG A 75 11.12 -21.30 -12.09
CA ARG A 75 9.74 -20.94 -12.42
C ARG A 75 8.78 -21.14 -11.24
N MET A 76 8.87 -22.27 -10.54
CA MET A 76 8.07 -22.53 -9.35
C MET A 76 8.42 -21.56 -8.23
N LEU A 77 9.69 -21.17 -8.11
CA LEU A 77 10.15 -20.21 -7.15
C LEU A 77 9.55 -18.82 -7.42
N ILE A 78 9.55 -18.36 -8.67
CA ILE A 78 8.91 -17.10 -9.09
C ILE A 78 7.43 -17.13 -8.73
N ILE A 79 6.70 -18.19 -9.09
CA ILE A 79 5.26 -18.32 -8.80
C ILE A 79 5.02 -18.27 -7.28
N ALA A 80 5.79 -19.01 -6.48
CA ALA A 80 5.62 -19.07 -5.04
C ALA A 80 5.93 -17.71 -4.38
N ILE A 81 6.98 -17.01 -4.83
CA ILE A 81 7.28 -15.64 -4.40
C ILE A 81 6.08 -14.73 -4.72
N MET A 82 5.59 -14.74 -5.95
CA MET A 82 4.49 -13.86 -6.36
C MET A 82 3.20 -14.13 -5.60
N VAL A 83 2.86 -15.38 -5.33
CA VAL A 83 1.68 -15.73 -4.53
C VAL A 83 1.81 -15.19 -3.10
N ILE A 84 2.93 -15.49 -2.43
CA ILE A 84 3.12 -15.09 -1.03
C ILE A 84 3.22 -13.56 -0.91
N VAL A 85 4.01 -12.92 -1.76
CA VAL A 85 4.17 -11.46 -1.77
C VAL A 85 2.86 -10.77 -2.10
N GLY A 86 2.13 -11.24 -3.10
CA GLY A 86 0.83 -10.68 -3.49
C GLY A 86 -0.20 -10.75 -2.36
N LEU A 87 -0.31 -11.91 -1.71
CA LEU A 87 -1.24 -12.09 -0.57
C LEU A 87 -0.82 -11.25 0.64
N MET A 88 0.48 -11.20 0.96
CA MET A 88 0.97 -10.36 2.06
C MET A 88 0.75 -8.87 1.77
N SER A 89 1.01 -8.43 0.56
CA SER A 89 0.83 -7.03 0.15
C SER A 89 -0.64 -6.60 0.17
N GLY A 90 -1.57 -7.52 -0.03
CA GLY A 90 -3.00 -7.24 0.10
C GLY A 90 -3.45 -6.89 1.52
N VAL A 91 -2.62 -7.20 2.51
CA VAL A 91 -2.92 -6.98 3.94
C VAL A 91 -1.95 -5.99 4.58
N LEU A 92 -0.73 -5.97 4.06
CA LEU A 92 0.34 -5.06 4.47
C LEU A 92 0.56 -4.05 3.34
N SER A 93 1.30 -2.97 3.59
CA SER A 93 1.61 -2.02 2.50
C SER A 93 2.52 -2.65 1.43
N ASN A 94 2.33 -2.26 0.16
CA ASN A 94 3.16 -2.72 -0.97
C ASN A 94 4.65 -2.49 -0.71
N THR A 95 5.00 -1.28 -0.29
CA THR A 95 6.38 -0.85 -0.04
C THR A 95 6.98 -1.62 1.14
N GLY A 96 6.23 -1.76 2.23
CA GLY A 96 6.66 -2.51 3.42
C GLY A 96 6.89 -3.98 3.11
N THR A 97 5.96 -4.62 2.42
CA THR A 97 6.08 -6.02 1.99
C THR A 97 7.29 -6.23 1.09
N ALA A 98 7.48 -5.37 0.09
CA ALA A 98 8.63 -5.45 -0.80
C ALA A 98 9.95 -5.24 -0.03
N ALA A 99 10.06 -4.19 0.79
CA ALA A 99 11.27 -3.86 1.53
C ALA A 99 11.75 -5.00 2.44
N VAL A 100 10.81 -5.71 3.10
CA VAL A 100 11.15 -6.82 4.00
C VAL A 100 11.44 -8.11 3.24
N LEU A 101 10.74 -8.38 2.15
CA LEU A 101 10.93 -9.64 1.42
C LEU A 101 12.07 -9.58 0.40
N ILE A 102 12.55 -8.40 0.01
CA ILE A 102 13.73 -8.25 -0.85
C ILE A 102 14.96 -8.96 -0.25
N PRO A 103 15.39 -8.72 0.99
CA PRO A 103 16.52 -9.43 1.60
C PRO A 103 16.30 -10.94 1.66
N VAL A 104 15.08 -11.39 2.01
CA VAL A 104 14.73 -12.82 2.03
C VAL A 104 14.90 -13.46 0.65
N VAL A 105 14.40 -12.79 -0.38
CA VAL A 105 14.51 -13.30 -1.77
C VAL A 105 15.95 -13.26 -2.27
N ILE A 106 16.76 -12.28 -1.85
CA ILE A 106 18.21 -12.26 -2.12
C ILE A 106 18.88 -13.46 -1.48
N GLY A 107 18.58 -13.77 -0.21
CA GLY A 107 19.08 -14.96 0.46
C GLY A 107 18.65 -16.27 -0.23
N ILE A 108 17.40 -16.33 -0.71
CA ILE A 108 16.90 -17.45 -1.51
C ILE A 108 17.68 -17.58 -2.83
N ALA A 109 17.90 -16.48 -3.54
CA ALA A 109 18.67 -16.45 -4.79
C ALA A 109 20.09 -17.00 -4.58
N ALA A 110 20.76 -16.55 -3.52
CA ALA A 110 22.12 -17.03 -3.17
C ALA A 110 22.17 -18.54 -2.89
N LYS A 111 21.16 -19.08 -2.18
CA LYS A 111 21.09 -20.52 -1.85
C LYS A 111 20.68 -21.39 -3.04
N SER A 112 19.84 -20.88 -3.92
CA SER A 112 19.32 -21.63 -5.09
C SER A 112 20.17 -21.52 -6.34
N GLY A 113 21.15 -20.61 -6.36
CA GLY A 113 22.00 -20.32 -7.52
C GLY A 113 21.29 -19.55 -8.63
N TYR A 114 20.07 -19.04 -8.40
CA TYR A 114 19.36 -18.21 -9.35
C TYR A 114 19.76 -16.74 -9.23
N LYS A 115 19.66 -15.99 -10.34
CA LYS A 115 20.03 -14.58 -10.36
C LYS A 115 19.02 -13.73 -9.60
N ARG A 116 19.53 -12.81 -8.78
CA ARG A 116 18.71 -11.88 -7.94
C ARG A 116 17.71 -11.09 -8.79
N SER A 117 18.14 -10.54 -9.95
CA SER A 117 17.27 -9.77 -10.85
C SER A 117 16.04 -10.52 -11.31
N ARG A 118 16.15 -11.85 -11.50
CA ARG A 118 15.05 -12.69 -11.97
C ARG A 118 14.00 -12.98 -10.90
N LEU A 119 14.34 -12.84 -9.64
CA LEU A 119 13.41 -13.06 -8.51
C LEU A 119 12.86 -11.74 -7.94
N LEU A 120 13.66 -10.67 -7.96
CA LEU A 120 13.26 -9.39 -7.37
C LEU A 120 12.21 -8.66 -8.23
N MET A 121 12.29 -8.73 -9.55
CA MET A 121 11.32 -8.07 -10.42
C MET A 121 9.90 -8.64 -10.24
N PRO A 122 9.68 -9.98 -10.32
CA PRO A 122 8.37 -10.55 -10.00
C PRO A 122 7.87 -10.23 -8.58
N LEU A 123 8.76 -10.14 -7.60
CA LEU A 123 8.42 -9.73 -6.23
C LEU A 123 7.80 -8.35 -6.21
N VAL A 124 8.45 -7.36 -6.83
CA VAL A 124 7.96 -5.96 -6.83
C VAL A 124 6.61 -5.86 -7.56
N PHE A 125 6.46 -6.52 -8.70
CA PHE A 125 5.18 -6.57 -9.42
C PHE A 125 4.08 -7.25 -8.62
N ALA A 126 4.39 -8.35 -7.93
CA ALA A 126 3.43 -9.03 -7.07
C ALA A 126 3.01 -8.16 -5.88
N ALA A 127 3.94 -7.42 -5.27
CA ALA A 127 3.62 -6.47 -4.21
C ALA A 127 2.67 -5.37 -4.73
N ALA A 128 2.95 -4.80 -5.90
CA ALA A 128 2.10 -3.77 -6.49
C ALA A 128 0.69 -4.29 -6.84
N MET A 129 0.59 -5.46 -7.47
CA MET A 129 -0.70 -6.07 -7.80
C MET A 129 -1.47 -6.51 -6.56
N GLY A 130 -0.76 -7.03 -5.55
CA GLY A 130 -1.35 -7.48 -4.28
C GLY A 130 -1.99 -6.35 -3.48
N GLY A 131 -1.49 -5.12 -3.59
CA GLY A 131 -2.08 -3.95 -2.95
C GLY A 131 -3.53 -3.67 -3.35
N ASN A 132 -3.98 -4.23 -4.47
CA ASN A 132 -5.36 -4.11 -4.92
C ASN A 132 -6.27 -5.26 -4.42
N LEU A 133 -5.84 -6.06 -3.46
CA LEU A 133 -6.67 -7.13 -2.90
C LEU A 133 -7.57 -6.68 -1.76
N SER A 134 -7.24 -5.59 -1.09
CA SER A 134 -8.05 -5.07 0.02
C SER A 134 -8.04 -3.55 0.07
N LEU A 135 -8.91 -3.02 0.89
CA LEU A 135 -9.02 -1.59 1.15
C LEU A 135 -7.71 -0.99 1.69
N ILE A 136 -6.97 -1.72 2.51
CA ILE A 136 -5.74 -1.26 3.19
C ILE A 136 -4.44 -1.62 2.46
N GLY A 137 -4.51 -2.38 1.38
CA GLY A 137 -3.33 -2.86 0.67
C GLY A 137 -2.51 -1.76 -0.02
N ALA A 138 -3.16 -0.67 -0.43
CA ALA A 138 -2.49 0.48 -1.02
C ALA A 138 -3.12 1.81 -0.58
N PRO A 139 -2.32 2.89 -0.40
CA PRO A 139 -2.81 4.19 -0.01
C PRO A 139 -3.91 4.76 -0.93
N GLY A 140 -3.78 4.58 -2.24
CA GLY A 140 -4.77 5.02 -3.22
C GLY A 140 -6.18 4.46 -2.99
N ASN A 141 -6.28 3.25 -2.46
CA ASN A 141 -7.57 2.62 -2.17
C ASN A 141 -8.34 3.40 -1.09
N LEU A 142 -7.66 3.86 -0.07
CA LEU A 142 -8.28 4.64 1.00
C LEU A 142 -8.56 6.10 0.59
N ILE A 143 -7.78 6.67 -0.33
CA ILE A 143 -8.12 7.97 -0.94
C ILE A 143 -9.43 7.85 -1.71
N ALA A 144 -9.58 6.80 -2.52
CA ALA A 144 -10.85 6.54 -3.22
C ALA A 144 -12.00 6.26 -2.24
N GLN A 145 -11.73 5.57 -1.12
CA GLN A 145 -12.72 5.37 -0.05
C GLN A 145 -13.17 6.68 0.57
N SER A 146 -12.25 7.61 0.87
CA SER A 146 -12.61 8.93 1.42
C SER A 146 -13.51 9.69 0.46
N ALA A 147 -13.20 9.69 -0.84
CA ALA A 147 -14.03 10.35 -1.85
C ALA A 147 -15.45 9.73 -1.97
N LEU A 148 -15.56 8.40 -1.84
CA LEU A 148 -16.86 7.72 -1.83
C LEU A 148 -17.69 8.04 -0.59
N GLN A 149 -17.03 8.17 0.57
CA GLN A 149 -17.70 8.50 1.83
C GLN A 149 -18.36 9.89 1.79
N GLU A 150 -17.86 10.84 0.98
CA GLU A 150 -18.49 12.15 0.78
C GLU A 150 -19.86 12.07 0.10
N ILE A 151 -20.14 10.98 -0.63
CA ILE A 151 -21.41 10.71 -1.30
C ILE A 151 -22.18 9.55 -0.64
N ASP A 152 -21.92 9.28 0.64
CA ASP A 152 -22.54 8.20 1.44
C ASP A 152 -22.35 6.79 0.85
N MET A 153 -21.30 6.59 0.06
CA MET A 153 -20.91 5.28 -0.48
C MET A 153 -19.63 4.77 0.20
N LYS A 154 -19.45 3.46 0.22
CA LYS A 154 -18.22 2.84 0.72
C LYS A 154 -17.92 1.54 -0.01
N PHE A 155 -16.63 1.23 -0.15
CA PHE A 155 -16.18 -0.12 -0.51
C PHE A 155 -16.16 -1.03 0.71
N GLY A 156 -16.52 -2.28 0.53
CA GLY A 156 -16.24 -3.34 1.50
C GLY A 156 -14.76 -3.67 1.55
N PHE A 157 -14.31 -4.28 2.65
CA PHE A 157 -12.89 -4.53 2.93
C PHE A 157 -12.15 -5.26 1.79
N PHE A 158 -12.77 -6.30 1.20
CA PHE A 158 -12.23 -7.08 0.08
C PHE A 158 -12.89 -6.78 -1.27
N GLU A 159 -13.66 -5.74 -1.39
CA GLU A 159 -14.35 -5.44 -2.65
C GLU A 159 -13.36 -5.11 -3.78
N TYR A 160 -12.22 -4.52 -3.43
CA TYR A 160 -11.11 -4.34 -4.37
C TYR A 160 -10.59 -5.65 -4.97
N ALA A 161 -10.71 -6.78 -4.25
CA ALA A 161 -10.27 -8.08 -4.74
C ALA A 161 -11.05 -8.56 -5.97
N ILE A 162 -12.26 -8.06 -6.20
CA ILE A 162 -13.07 -8.39 -7.40
C ILE A 162 -12.25 -8.08 -8.68
N VAL A 163 -11.50 -6.99 -8.67
CA VAL A 163 -10.62 -6.60 -9.78
C VAL A 163 -9.17 -6.99 -9.50
N GLY A 164 -8.69 -6.80 -8.27
CA GLY A 164 -7.30 -7.04 -7.88
C GLY A 164 -6.88 -8.50 -7.96
N LEU A 165 -7.75 -9.44 -7.58
CA LEU A 165 -7.41 -10.87 -7.64
C LEU A 165 -7.24 -11.39 -9.08
N PRO A 166 -8.13 -11.09 -10.03
CA PRO A 166 -7.89 -11.38 -11.45
C PRO A 166 -6.58 -10.79 -11.98
N ILE A 167 -6.27 -9.54 -11.64
CA ILE A 167 -5.01 -8.89 -12.05
C ILE A 167 -3.80 -9.66 -11.50
N LEU A 168 -3.82 -10.01 -10.20
CA LEU A 168 -2.75 -10.78 -9.59
C LEU A 168 -2.59 -12.16 -10.24
N ILE A 169 -3.69 -12.87 -10.50
CA ILE A 169 -3.68 -14.18 -11.16
C ILE A 169 -3.10 -14.07 -12.58
N VAL A 170 -3.55 -13.10 -13.36
CA VAL A 170 -3.03 -12.86 -14.72
C VAL A 170 -1.54 -12.52 -14.69
N GLY A 171 -1.11 -11.69 -13.74
CA GLY A 171 0.31 -11.37 -13.53
C GLY A 171 1.14 -12.60 -13.19
N ILE A 172 0.66 -13.46 -12.28
CA ILE A 172 1.33 -14.74 -11.94
C ILE A 172 1.40 -15.64 -13.16
N LEU A 173 0.30 -15.79 -13.91
CA LEU A 173 0.26 -16.61 -15.13
C LEU A 173 1.20 -16.07 -16.21
N PHE A 174 1.28 -14.74 -16.36
CA PHE A 174 2.22 -14.10 -17.28
C PHE A 174 3.67 -14.46 -16.92
N TYR A 175 4.09 -14.27 -15.66
CA TYR A 175 5.44 -14.65 -15.24
C TYR A 175 5.68 -16.16 -15.26
N ALA A 176 4.65 -16.96 -15.02
CA ALA A 176 4.73 -18.40 -15.12
C ALA A 176 4.91 -18.91 -16.55
N THR A 177 4.50 -18.17 -17.57
CA THR A 177 4.50 -18.62 -18.98
C THR A 177 5.53 -17.90 -19.84
N ILE A 178 5.40 -16.59 -19.98
CA ILE A 178 6.18 -15.75 -20.89
C ILE A 178 7.18 -14.90 -20.13
N GLY A 179 6.74 -14.26 -19.04
CA GLY A 179 7.49 -13.24 -18.32
C GLY A 179 8.83 -13.74 -17.77
N TYR A 180 8.90 -14.99 -17.28
CA TYR A 180 10.15 -15.55 -16.77
C TYR A 180 11.26 -15.61 -17.85
N LYS A 181 10.91 -15.69 -19.14
CA LYS A 181 11.86 -15.68 -20.27
C LYS A 181 12.36 -14.26 -20.58
N LEU A 182 11.55 -13.25 -20.29
CA LEU A 182 11.86 -11.85 -20.57
C LEU A 182 12.67 -11.19 -19.44
N LEU A 183 12.78 -11.85 -18.29
CA LEU A 183 13.52 -11.32 -17.15
C LEU A 183 15.01 -11.13 -17.48
N PRO A 184 15.59 -9.97 -17.12
CA PRO A 184 16.99 -9.69 -17.39
C PRO A 184 17.90 -10.68 -16.65
N ASN A 185 18.94 -11.12 -17.35
CA ASN A 185 19.88 -12.10 -16.84
C ASN A 185 21.21 -11.44 -16.46
N HIS A 186 21.15 -10.32 -15.73
CA HIS A 186 22.32 -9.59 -15.29
C HIS A 186 22.71 -9.99 -13.87
N ASP A 187 24.01 -10.18 -13.66
CA ASP A 187 24.56 -10.20 -12.31
C ASP A 187 24.55 -8.77 -11.79
N VAL A 188 23.75 -8.50 -10.79
CA VAL A 188 23.87 -7.25 -10.03
C VAL A 188 25.24 -7.35 -9.34
N LYS A 189 26.20 -6.53 -9.74
CA LYS A 189 27.48 -6.41 -9.04
C LYS A 189 27.16 -6.08 -7.60
N ASP A 190 27.78 -6.80 -6.69
CA ASP A 190 27.67 -6.59 -5.25
C ASP A 190 28.20 -5.19 -4.88
N GLU A 191 27.42 -4.16 -5.07
CA GLU A 191 27.59 -2.91 -4.36
C GLU A 191 26.84 -3.07 -3.03
N GLY A 192 27.57 -3.55 -2.05
CA GLY A 192 27.46 -3.68 -0.61
C GLY A 192 26.30 -3.12 0.21
N ALA A 193 25.11 -2.91 -0.36
CA ALA A 193 24.00 -2.18 0.27
C ALA A 193 22.90 -3.05 0.92
N PHE A 194 22.96 -4.37 0.83
CA PHE A 194 21.87 -5.24 1.32
C PHE A 194 22.31 -6.34 2.30
N ASP A 195 23.47 -6.16 2.94
CA ASP A 195 24.02 -7.12 3.92
C ASP A 195 23.40 -7.04 5.33
N THR A 196 22.26 -6.43 5.48
CA THR A 196 21.56 -6.44 6.78
C THR A 196 20.31 -7.31 6.71
N GLU A 197 20.47 -8.64 6.61
CA GLU A 197 19.46 -9.51 7.23
C GLU A 197 19.44 -9.14 8.71
N LYS A 198 18.40 -8.43 9.18
CA LYS A 198 18.16 -8.31 10.63
C LYS A 198 18.15 -9.73 11.19
N ASP A 199 19.03 -10.01 12.10
CA ASP A 199 19.02 -11.28 12.83
C ASP A 199 17.84 -11.27 13.81
N PHE A 200 16.92 -12.19 13.62
CA PHE A 200 15.75 -12.36 14.47
C PHE A 200 15.89 -13.55 15.43
N SER A 201 17.09 -14.12 15.56
CA SER A 201 17.36 -15.26 16.45
C SER A 201 17.05 -14.95 17.92
N ASP A 202 17.24 -13.69 18.33
CA ASP A 202 17.00 -13.21 19.69
C ASP A 202 15.52 -12.88 19.97
N VAL A 203 14.66 -12.87 18.93
CA VAL A 203 13.24 -12.55 19.11
C VAL A 203 12.48 -13.79 19.55
N PRO A 204 11.87 -13.78 20.75
CA PRO A 204 11.13 -14.91 21.28
C PRO A 204 10.00 -15.36 20.35
N ALA A 205 9.85 -16.66 20.15
CA ALA A 205 8.84 -17.22 19.25
C ALA A 205 7.40 -16.77 19.59
N TRP A 206 7.10 -16.52 20.86
CA TRP A 206 5.78 -16.06 21.28
C TRP A 206 5.43 -14.68 20.72
N LYS A 207 6.41 -13.75 20.60
CA LYS A 207 6.21 -12.43 19.99
C LYS A 207 5.86 -12.54 18.51
N GLN A 208 6.54 -13.44 17.81
CA GLN A 208 6.30 -13.69 16.39
C GLN A 208 4.89 -14.23 16.15
N TRP A 209 4.48 -15.25 16.92
CA TRP A 209 3.13 -15.81 16.80
C TRP A 209 2.04 -14.83 17.26
N LEU A 210 2.30 -14.09 18.33
CA LEU A 210 1.33 -13.13 18.85
C LEU A 210 1.11 -11.97 17.87
N SER A 211 2.17 -11.48 17.18
CA SER A 211 2.03 -10.46 16.13
C SER A 211 1.14 -10.96 14.99
N LEU A 212 1.30 -12.19 14.55
CA LEU A 212 0.46 -12.79 13.52
C LEU A 212 -0.99 -12.98 14.00
N ILE A 213 -1.19 -13.48 15.22
CA ILE A 213 -2.53 -13.67 15.79
C ILE A 213 -3.27 -12.33 15.90
N ILE A 214 -2.61 -11.29 16.42
CA ILE A 214 -3.22 -9.95 16.53
C ILE A 214 -3.54 -9.39 15.14
N LEU A 215 -2.65 -9.53 14.14
CA LEU A 215 -2.96 -9.15 12.77
C LEU A 215 -4.24 -9.86 12.27
N VAL A 216 -4.28 -11.19 12.37
CA VAL A 216 -5.43 -11.97 11.88
C VAL A 216 -6.72 -11.55 12.60
N LEU A 217 -6.69 -11.37 13.92
CA LEU A 217 -7.85 -10.91 14.67
C LEU A 217 -8.29 -9.49 14.27
N THR A 218 -7.34 -8.59 14.05
CA THR A 218 -7.61 -7.22 13.56
C THR A 218 -8.28 -7.26 12.19
N LEU A 219 -7.78 -8.08 11.27
CA LEU A 219 -8.38 -8.25 9.95
C LEU A 219 -9.78 -8.87 10.02
N LEU A 220 -9.96 -9.89 10.86
CA LEU A 220 -11.29 -10.47 11.05
C LEU A 220 -12.27 -9.45 11.62
N ALA A 221 -11.85 -8.64 12.58
CA ALA A 221 -12.68 -7.56 13.10
C ALA A 221 -13.05 -6.53 12.02
N MET A 222 -12.12 -6.20 11.11
CA MET A 222 -12.38 -5.31 9.98
C MET A 222 -13.33 -5.91 8.94
N ILE A 223 -13.16 -7.21 8.60
CA ILE A 223 -14.02 -7.92 7.65
C ILE A 223 -15.45 -7.98 8.16
N PHE A 224 -15.63 -8.15 9.47
CA PHE A 224 -16.94 -8.24 10.09
C PHE A 224 -17.42 -6.92 10.70
N GLU A 225 -16.93 -5.77 10.18
CA GLU A 225 -17.32 -4.43 10.63
C GLU A 225 -18.83 -4.27 10.78
N ASP A 226 -19.60 -4.62 9.74
CA ASP A 226 -21.06 -4.47 9.71
C ASP A 226 -21.77 -5.36 10.75
N LYS A 227 -21.17 -6.49 11.16
CA LYS A 227 -21.74 -7.39 12.18
C LYS A 227 -21.35 -6.99 13.61
N ILE A 228 -20.11 -6.53 13.77
CA ILE A 228 -19.54 -6.17 15.09
C ILE A 228 -19.93 -4.74 15.46
N GLY A 229 -20.19 -3.86 14.46
CA GLY A 229 -20.51 -2.45 14.65
C GLY A 229 -19.32 -1.60 15.05
N ILE A 230 -18.08 -2.08 14.90
CA ILE A 230 -16.85 -1.36 15.23
C ILE A 230 -16.20 -0.90 13.91
N LYS A 231 -16.02 0.42 13.75
CA LYS A 231 -15.40 1.00 12.55
C LYS A 231 -13.97 0.47 12.32
N LEU A 232 -13.57 0.35 11.05
CA LEU A 232 -12.25 -0.15 10.63
C LEU A 232 -11.08 0.52 11.37
N CYS A 233 -11.10 1.85 11.49
CA CYS A 233 -10.05 2.62 12.18
C CYS A 233 -9.93 2.25 13.67
N ILE A 234 -11.03 1.94 14.33
CA ILE A 234 -11.04 1.54 15.74
C ILE A 234 -10.51 0.11 15.88
N SER A 235 -10.96 -0.82 15.01
CA SER A 235 -10.44 -2.19 14.99
C SER A 235 -8.92 -2.22 14.76
N GLY A 236 -8.41 -1.42 13.83
CA GLY A 236 -6.98 -1.22 13.61
C GLY A 236 -6.27 -0.65 14.83
N GLY A 237 -6.84 0.40 15.43
CA GLY A 237 -6.30 1.05 16.63
C GLY A 237 -6.18 0.08 17.82
N ILE A 238 -7.20 -0.74 18.05
CA ILE A 238 -7.17 -1.79 19.09
C ILE A 238 -6.04 -2.78 18.81
N GLY A 239 -5.89 -3.25 17.56
CA GLY A 239 -4.81 -4.15 17.15
C GLY A 239 -3.43 -3.55 17.42
N ALA A 240 -3.21 -2.30 17.02
CA ALA A 240 -1.95 -1.58 17.25
C ALA A 240 -1.65 -1.41 18.75
N LEU A 241 -2.65 -1.02 19.55
CA LEU A 241 -2.50 -0.89 21.00
C LEU A 241 -2.19 -2.22 21.67
N LEU A 242 -2.85 -3.31 21.29
CA LEU A 242 -2.57 -4.64 21.83
C LEU A 242 -1.13 -5.07 21.59
N LEU A 243 -0.55 -4.79 20.41
CA LEU A 243 0.84 -5.11 20.10
C LEU A 243 1.84 -4.39 21.00
N ILE A 244 1.55 -3.13 21.35
CA ILE A 244 2.39 -2.33 22.23
C ILE A 244 2.19 -2.77 23.69
N LEU A 245 0.95 -2.90 24.16
CA LEU A 245 0.63 -3.25 25.55
C LEU A 245 1.09 -4.65 25.92
N THR A 246 1.06 -5.61 24.99
CA THR A 246 1.58 -6.95 25.19
C THR A 246 3.12 -7.03 25.12
N GLY A 247 3.79 -5.94 24.76
CA GLY A 247 5.24 -5.89 24.63
C GLY A 247 5.78 -6.67 23.42
N VAL A 248 4.95 -6.93 22.42
CA VAL A 248 5.38 -7.54 21.14
C VAL A 248 6.37 -6.62 20.46
N ILE A 249 6.03 -5.33 20.35
CA ILE A 249 6.89 -4.26 19.85
C ILE A 249 6.99 -3.14 20.89
N SER A 250 8.09 -2.38 20.87
CA SER A 250 8.22 -1.18 21.68
C SER A 250 7.44 -0.01 21.05
N GLU A 251 7.05 0.98 21.86
CA GLU A 251 6.46 2.23 21.37
C GLU A 251 7.35 2.89 20.30
N LYS A 252 8.67 2.89 20.53
CA LYS A 252 9.64 3.47 19.60
C LYS A 252 9.62 2.77 18.24
N ASP A 253 9.51 1.46 18.22
CA ASP A 253 9.45 0.68 16.96
C ASP A 253 8.09 0.82 16.29
N ALA A 254 7.01 0.90 17.07
CA ALA A 254 5.67 1.21 16.56
C ALA A 254 5.65 2.57 15.83
N LEU A 255 6.19 3.62 16.44
CA LEU A 255 6.28 4.95 15.83
C LEU A 255 7.17 4.95 14.58
N LYS A 256 8.27 4.20 14.56
CA LYS A 256 9.14 4.07 13.38
C LYS A 256 8.47 3.34 12.22
N SER A 257 7.51 2.47 12.50
CA SER A 257 6.78 1.73 11.48
C SER A 257 5.81 2.61 10.69
N ILE A 258 5.47 3.79 11.21
CA ILE A 258 4.55 4.73 10.57
C ILE A 258 5.26 5.44 9.42
N ASP A 259 4.74 5.28 8.20
CA ASP A 259 5.19 6.06 7.05
C ASP A 259 4.57 7.47 7.06
N LEU A 260 5.26 8.38 7.73
CA LEU A 260 4.85 9.79 7.82
C LEU A 260 4.70 10.44 6.45
N LYS A 261 5.53 10.05 5.45
CA LYS A 261 5.43 10.58 4.09
C LYS A 261 4.04 10.32 3.50
N THR A 262 3.54 9.11 3.63
CA THR A 262 2.19 8.73 3.18
C THR A 262 1.10 9.46 3.96
N ILE A 263 1.25 9.62 5.28
CA ILE A 263 0.27 10.37 6.10
C ILE A 263 0.17 11.82 5.67
N PHE A 264 1.31 12.50 5.50
CA PHE A 264 1.32 13.90 5.07
C PHE A 264 0.78 14.07 3.64
N LEU A 265 1.14 13.16 2.74
CA LEU A 265 0.63 13.17 1.37
C LEU A 265 -0.90 13.04 1.34
N PHE A 266 -1.43 12.07 2.10
CA PHE A 266 -2.87 11.83 2.20
C PHE A 266 -3.60 13.07 2.75
N GLY A 267 -3.15 13.61 3.89
CA GLY A 267 -3.74 14.82 4.48
C GLY A 267 -3.74 16.01 3.52
N GLY A 268 -2.63 16.26 2.83
CA GLY A 268 -2.53 17.35 1.84
C GLY A 268 -3.39 17.13 0.60
N THR A 269 -3.55 15.87 0.16
CA THR A 269 -4.42 15.54 -0.98
C THR A 269 -5.90 15.78 -0.63
N LEU A 270 -6.34 15.39 0.56
CA LEU A 270 -7.71 15.66 1.02
C LEU A 270 -7.97 17.17 1.16
N SER A 271 -6.99 17.94 1.66
CA SER A 271 -7.11 19.40 1.70
C SER A 271 -7.26 20.01 0.31
N LEU A 272 -6.52 19.50 -0.68
CA LEU A 272 -6.64 19.95 -2.06
C LEU A 272 -8.00 19.58 -2.65
N ALA A 273 -8.51 18.38 -2.36
CA ALA A 273 -9.84 17.94 -2.77
C ALA A 273 -10.92 18.86 -2.18
N ALA A 274 -10.84 19.17 -0.88
CA ALA A 274 -11.75 20.14 -0.24
C ALA A 274 -11.69 21.53 -0.88
N ALA A 275 -10.50 22.01 -1.24
CA ALA A 275 -10.36 23.29 -1.93
C ALA A 275 -10.98 23.28 -3.34
N LEU A 276 -10.84 22.18 -4.09
CA LEU A 276 -11.49 22.03 -5.41
C LEU A 276 -13.02 22.03 -5.30
N GLN A 277 -13.55 21.45 -4.22
CA GLN A 277 -14.98 21.44 -3.92
C GLN A 277 -15.49 22.85 -3.55
N GLU A 278 -14.87 23.49 -2.54
CA GLU A 278 -15.27 24.83 -2.05
C GLU A 278 -15.19 25.91 -3.13
N THR A 279 -14.21 25.81 -4.05
CA THR A 279 -14.04 26.78 -5.14
C THR A 279 -14.88 26.46 -6.37
N GLY A 280 -15.54 25.29 -6.45
CA GLY A 280 -16.21 24.81 -7.67
C GLY A 280 -15.25 24.44 -8.81
N ALA A 281 -13.94 24.50 -8.59
CA ALA A 281 -12.95 24.18 -9.62
C ALA A 281 -13.01 22.71 -10.06
N GLY A 282 -13.36 21.80 -9.13
CA GLY A 282 -13.59 20.39 -9.43
C GLY A 282 -14.71 20.18 -10.43
N GLU A 283 -15.83 20.89 -10.25
CA GLU A 283 -16.97 20.83 -11.16
C GLU A 283 -16.63 21.39 -12.56
N LEU A 284 -15.89 22.50 -12.62
CA LEU A 284 -15.41 23.07 -13.89
C LEU A 284 -14.51 22.09 -14.65
N ILE A 285 -13.60 21.40 -13.97
CA ILE A 285 -12.72 20.41 -14.59
C ILE A 285 -13.55 19.21 -15.07
N ALA A 286 -14.45 18.70 -14.23
CA ALA A 286 -15.32 17.57 -14.58
C ALA A 286 -16.19 17.90 -15.81
N ASN A 287 -16.85 19.04 -15.82
CA ASN A 287 -17.71 19.49 -16.93
C ASN A 287 -16.90 19.65 -18.23
N LYS A 288 -15.66 20.15 -18.15
CA LYS A 288 -14.79 20.27 -19.32
C LYS A 288 -14.39 18.90 -19.88
N VAL A 289 -14.06 17.95 -19.03
CA VAL A 289 -13.73 16.57 -19.43
C VAL A 289 -14.96 15.90 -20.04
N ILE A 290 -16.12 15.98 -19.37
CA ILE A 290 -17.37 15.39 -19.86
C ILE A 290 -17.78 16.03 -21.19
N GLY A 291 -17.68 17.36 -21.32
CA GLY A 291 -18.00 18.07 -22.54
C GLY A 291 -17.16 17.67 -23.78
N THR A 292 -15.91 17.20 -23.54
CA THR A 292 -15.07 16.66 -24.64
C THR A 292 -15.49 15.24 -25.06
N LEU A 293 -16.23 14.54 -24.20
CA LEU A 293 -16.69 13.16 -24.45
C LEU A 293 -18.12 13.09 -25.01
N GLY A 294 -18.82 14.23 -25.13
CA GLY A 294 -20.21 14.33 -25.55
C GLY A 294 -21.17 14.55 -24.37
N GLU A 295 -22.42 14.94 -24.69
CA GLU A 295 -23.42 15.33 -23.67
C GLU A 295 -23.81 14.22 -22.68
N ASN A 296 -23.66 12.94 -23.05
CA ASN A 296 -23.95 11.78 -22.18
C ASN A 296 -22.96 10.64 -22.44
N PRO A 297 -21.71 10.74 -21.96
CA PRO A 297 -20.73 9.67 -22.17
C PRO A 297 -21.18 8.38 -21.43
N SER A 298 -21.04 7.25 -22.12
CA SER A 298 -21.26 5.95 -21.49
C SER A 298 -20.33 5.78 -20.26
N PRO A 299 -20.82 5.18 -19.15
CA PRO A 299 -19.96 4.89 -17.98
C PRO A 299 -18.68 4.14 -18.33
N TYR A 300 -18.71 3.27 -19.33
CA TYR A 300 -17.52 2.53 -19.80
C TYR A 300 -16.47 3.45 -20.43
N ILE A 301 -16.90 4.43 -21.25
CA ILE A 301 -16.01 5.41 -21.89
C ILE A 301 -15.39 6.30 -20.81
N LEU A 302 -16.18 6.77 -19.86
CA LEU A 302 -15.70 7.61 -18.76
C LEU A 302 -14.67 6.86 -17.92
N THR A 303 -14.97 5.61 -17.52
CA THR A 303 -14.04 4.75 -16.78
C THR A 303 -12.75 4.53 -17.56
N PHE A 304 -12.82 4.27 -18.86
CA PHE A 304 -11.66 4.07 -19.71
C PHE A 304 -10.79 5.33 -19.81
N VAL A 305 -11.39 6.50 -19.99
CA VAL A 305 -10.66 7.79 -20.05
C VAL A 305 -9.96 8.08 -18.73
N VAL A 306 -10.65 7.91 -17.60
CA VAL A 306 -10.07 8.09 -16.27
C VAL A 306 -8.93 7.09 -16.04
N PHE A 307 -9.12 5.82 -16.42
CA PHE A 307 -8.08 4.80 -16.33
C PHE A 307 -6.82 5.16 -17.11
N ILE A 308 -6.97 5.57 -18.39
CA ILE A 308 -5.84 5.99 -19.22
C ILE A 308 -5.14 7.22 -18.63
N LEU A 309 -5.91 8.20 -18.17
CA LEU A 309 -5.36 9.39 -17.54
C LEU A 309 -4.52 9.03 -16.30
N CYS A 310 -5.05 8.20 -15.40
CA CYS A 310 -4.33 7.72 -14.23
C CYS A 310 -3.07 6.92 -14.63
N CYS A 311 -3.17 6.03 -15.61
CA CYS A 311 -2.01 5.28 -16.12
C CYS A 311 -0.89 6.19 -16.65
N ILE A 312 -1.25 7.27 -17.36
CA ILE A 312 -0.26 8.24 -17.85
C ILE A 312 0.35 9.02 -16.69
N LEU A 313 -0.47 9.52 -15.78
CA LEU A 313 -0.01 10.32 -14.64
C LEU A 313 0.94 9.56 -13.73
N THR A 314 0.64 8.30 -13.40
CA THR A 314 1.50 7.48 -12.53
C THR A 314 2.88 7.16 -13.11
N ASN A 315 3.09 7.36 -14.42
CA ASN A 315 4.43 7.27 -15.00
C ASN A 315 5.32 8.49 -14.70
N PHE A 316 4.70 9.61 -14.32
CA PHE A 316 5.41 10.87 -14.05
C PHE A 316 5.33 11.29 -12.58
N MET A 317 4.47 10.66 -11.80
CA MET A 317 4.19 10.99 -10.41
C MET A 317 4.29 9.74 -9.53
N SER A 318 4.41 9.94 -8.21
CA SER A 318 4.22 8.86 -7.24
C SER A 318 2.81 8.26 -7.34
N ASN A 319 2.68 6.94 -7.16
CA ASN A 319 1.38 6.24 -7.18
C ASN A 319 0.38 6.74 -6.12
N THR A 320 0.86 7.44 -5.12
CA THR A 320 0.05 8.02 -4.03
C THR A 320 -0.19 9.52 -4.17
N ALA A 321 0.47 10.18 -5.09
CA ALA A 321 0.27 11.60 -5.43
C ALA A 321 -0.69 11.74 -6.59
#